data_725fda6bac080af3533a7fef937ca589
#
_entry.id   725fda6bac080af3533a7fef937ca589
#
_cell.length_a   1.000
_cell.length_b   1.000
_cell.length_c   1.000
_cell.angle_alpha   90.00
_cell.angle_beta   90.00
_cell.angle_gamma   90.00
#
_symmetry.space_group_name_H-M   'P 1'
#
loop_
_entity.id
_entity.type
_entity.pdbx_description
1 polymer ?
#
loop_
_entity_poly.entity_id
_entity_poly.type
_entity_poly.pdbx_seq_one_letter_code
_entity_poly.pdbx_strand_id
1 'polypeptide(L)'
;SSDLCNLTLYGFPVIMPLYLATTNNGGGAWFKVSQWSQIWGFQFVVTIFGNVFWGRMGDSHGWMRQMRWFGCWFCVIGTLGMYYIPQFFGANMVLMCADAVVLGLGISAFVPMGAVFPALASEHKGAAISAHNLASGLTTFFGPLIATVLISTIGFGGVCWTYAICYAIGSLVTLGIHPHQPGFDDRGHRITAIERN
;
A
#
# COMPACT_ATOMS: atom_id res chain seq x y z
N SER A 1 11.52 -3.43 2.15
CA SER A 1 10.53 -3.02 1.11
C SER A 1 9.17 -3.68 1.27
N SER A 2 9.10 -4.84 1.90
CA SER A 2 7.85 -5.60 2.08
C SER A 2 6.83 -4.91 2.98
N ASP A 3 7.29 -4.10 3.90
CA ASP A 3 6.44 -3.52 4.95
C ASP A 3 5.93 -2.14 4.59
N LEU A 4 6.31 -1.60 3.44
CA LEU A 4 5.84 -0.30 2.98
C LEU A 4 4.32 -0.28 2.77
N CYS A 5 3.71 -1.40 2.33
CA CYS A 5 2.26 -1.50 2.19
C CYS A 5 1.52 -1.26 3.51
N ASN A 6 2.16 -1.57 4.64
CA ASN A 6 1.59 -1.40 5.96
C ASN A 6 1.69 0.03 6.51
N LEU A 7 2.58 0.89 5.98
CA LEU A 7 2.73 2.26 6.46
C LEU A 7 1.42 3.05 6.40
N THR A 8 0.79 3.09 5.24
CA THR A 8 -0.50 3.77 5.07
C THR A 8 -1.60 3.03 5.80
N LEU A 9 -1.59 1.69 5.77
CA LEU A 9 -2.62 0.86 6.40
C LEU A 9 -2.72 1.12 7.91
N TYR A 10 -1.60 1.30 8.60
CA TYR A 10 -1.57 1.52 10.05
C TYR A 10 -1.36 2.99 10.45
N GLY A 11 -0.71 3.79 9.62
CA GLY A 11 -0.49 5.20 9.89
C GLY A 11 -1.73 6.06 9.67
N PHE A 12 -2.46 5.86 8.59
CA PHE A 12 -3.62 6.67 8.22
C PHE A 12 -4.78 6.62 9.22
N PRO A 13 -5.16 5.46 9.80
CA PRO A 13 -6.22 5.44 10.81
C PRO A 13 -5.96 6.34 12.01
N VAL A 14 -4.70 6.64 12.29
CA VAL A 14 -4.30 7.51 13.41
C VAL A 14 -4.32 8.99 13.01
N ILE A 15 -3.76 9.33 11.84
CA ILE A 15 -3.52 10.72 11.46
C ILE A 15 -4.65 11.34 10.64
N MET A 16 -5.30 10.58 9.76
CA MET A 16 -6.32 11.13 8.86
C MET A 16 -7.61 11.57 9.56
N PRO A 17 -8.09 10.89 10.63
CA PRO A 17 -9.21 11.42 11.41
C PRO A 17 -8.92 12.79 11.99
N LEU A 18 -7.69 13.02 12.49
CA LEU A 18 -7.25 14.30 13.01
C LEU A 18 -7.19 15.35 11.90
N TYR A 19 -6.60 15.00 10.76
CA TYR A 19 -6.52 15.91 9.61
C TYR A 19 -7.91 16.31 9.11
N LEU A 20 -8.78 15.35 8.84
CA LEU A 20 -10.09 15.60 8.23
C LEU A 20 -11.08 16.24 9.18
N ALA A 21 -11.00 15.96 10.49
CA ALA A 21 -11.93 16.46 11.49
C ALA A 21 -11.50 17.78 12.14
N THR A 22 -10.20 18.11 12.16
CA THR A 22 -9.67 19.28 12.89
C THR A 22 -9.11 20.36 11.98
N THR A 23 -8.75 20.04 10.75
CA THR A 23 -7.99 20.94 9.88
C THR A 23 -8.84 21.46 8.75
N ASN A 24 -9.42 22.63 8.97
CA ASN A 24 -9.86 23.45 7.87
C ASN A 24 -9.37 24.87 8.14
N ASN A 25 -8.63 25.49 7.23
CA ASN A 25 -8.06 26.83 7.31
C ASN A 25 -9.11 27.91 7.66
N GLY A 26 -9.69 27.81 8.88
CA GLY A 26 -10.65 28.75 9.44
C GLY A 26 -12.13 28.42 9.25
N GLY A 27 -12.51 27.28 8.66
CA GLY A 27 -13.91 27.00 8.29
C GLY A 27 -14.58 25.75 8.90
N GLY A 28 -13.90 25.00 9.77
CA GLY A 28 -14.46 23.76 10.37
C GLY A 28 -13.97 22.48 9.67
N ALA A 29 -14.34 21.31 10.18
CA ALA A 29 -13.88 20.03 9.68
C ALA A 29 -14.43 19.74 8.27
N TRP A 30 -13.59 19.19 7.36
CA TRP A 30 -14.06 18.70 6.05
C TRP A 30 -14.98 17.50 6.19
N PHE A 31 -14.62 16.54 7.05
CA PHE A 31 -15.39 15.33 7.29
C PHE A 31 -15.53 15.05 8.80
N LYS A 32 -16.66 14.48 9.17
CA LYS A 32 -16.84 13.91 10.51
C LYS A 32 -16.03 12.63 10.65
N VAL A 33 -15.63 12.28 11.88
CA VAL A 33 -14.93 11.03 12.16
C VAL A 33 -15.71 9.81 11.65
N SER A 34 -17.06 9.84 11.74
CA SER A 34 -17.92 8.77 11.21
C SER A 34 -17.83 8.63 9.68
N GLN A 35 -17.71 9.73 8.96
CA GLN A 35 -17.54 9.72 7.50
C GLN A 35 -16.16 9.17 7.12
N TRP A 36 -15.12 9.54 7.86
CA TRP A 36 -13.80 8.94 7.70
C TRP A 36 -13.85 7.42 7.90
N SER A 37 -14.52 6.96 8.96
CA SER A 37 -14.65 5.52 9.23
C SER A 37 -15.38 4.78 8.11
N GLN A 38 -16.35 5.43 7.43
CA GLN A 38 -17.03 4.87 6.26
C GLN A 38 -16.08 4.78 5.06
N ILE A 39 -15.32 5.85 4.75
CA ILE A 39 -14.32 5.86 3.66
C ILE A 39 -13.28 4.77 3.91
N TRP A 40 -12.76 4.68 5.13
CA TRP A 40 -11.75 3.69 5.49
C TRP A 40 -12.31 2.26 5.50
N GLY A 41 -13.53 2.07 5.99
CA GLY A 41 -14.23 0.78 5.90
C GLY A 41 -14.46 0.34 4.47
N PHE A 42 -14.83 1.26 3.58
CA PHE A 42 -14.99 0.98 2.15
C PHE A 42 -13.69 0.56 1.49
N GLN A 43 -12.57 1.19 1.85
CA GLN A 43 -11.23 0.78 1.40
C GLN A 43 -10.95 -0.69 1.76
N PHE A 44 -11.31 -1.16 2.97
CA PHE A 44 -11.14 -2.56 3.35
C PHE A 44 -12.00 -3.52 2.51
N VAL A 45 -13.23 -3.14 2.20
CA VAL A 45 -14.10 -3.95 1.32
C VAL A 45 -13.43 -4.10 -0.05
N VAL A 46 -12.92 -3.01 -0.62
CA VAL A 46 -12.19 -3.04 -1.88
C VAL A 46 -10.94 -3.92 -1.79
N THR A 47 -10.22 -3.85 -0.68
CA THR A 47 -9.03 -4.68 -0.45
C THR A 47 -9.35 -6.17 -0.45
N ILE A 48 -10.49 -6.59 0.14
CA ILE A 48 -10.92 -8.00 0.15
C ILE A 48 -11.11 -8.52 -1.29
N PHE A 49 -11.86 -7.81 -2.12
CA PHE A 49 -12.06 -8.19 -3.52
C PHE A 49 -10.77 -8.05 -4.34
N GLY A 50 -10.01 -7.01 -4.08
CA GLY A 50 -8.70 -6.77 -4.70
C GLY A 50 -7.72 -7.91 -4.45
N ASN A 51 -7.70 -8.50 -3.27
CA ASN A 51 -6.83 -9.63 -2.95
C ASN A 51 -7.09 -10.84 -3.88
N VAL A 52 -8.36 -11.14 -4.16
CA VAL A 52 -8.73 -12.24 -5.07
C VAL A 52 -8.34 -11.90 -6.52
N PHE A 53 -8.60 -10.68 -6.94
CA PHE A 53 -8.26 -10.19 -8.29
C PHE A 53 -6.75 -10.22 -8.52
N TRP A 54 -5.98 -9.62 -7.62
CA TRP A 54 -4.53 -9.52 -7.72
C TRP A 54 -3.82 -10.87 -7.51
N GLY A 55 -4.37 -11.78 -6.70
CA GLY A 55 -3.83 -13.12 -6.58
C GLY A 55 -3.79 -13.81 -7.94
N ARG A 56 -4.92 -13.83 -8.66
CA ARG A 56 -5.00 -14.41 -10.01
C ARG A 56 -4.15 -13.67 -11.04
N MET A 57 -4.12 -12.36 -10.97
CA MET A 57 -3.34 -11.54 -11.90
C MET A 57 -1.84 -11.71 -11.68
N GLY A 58 -1.38 -11.80 -10.44
CA GLY A 58 0.03 -12.02 -10.10
C GLY A 58 0.56 -13.36 -10.62
N ASP A 59 -0.26 -14.41 -10.53
CA ASP A 59 0.09 -15.74 -11.06
C ASP A 59 0.19 -15.77 -12.59
N SER A 60 -0.50 -14.85 -13.27
CA SER A 60 -0.51 -14.80 -14.74
C SER A 60 0.48 -13.79 -15.33
N HIS A 61 0.79 -12.70 -14.65
CA HIS A 61 1.56 -11.57 -15.18
C HIS A 61 2.87 -11.29 -14.44
N GLY A 62 3.13 -12.01 -13.35
CA GLY A 62 4.35 -11.86 -12.54
C GLY A 62 4.14 -11.04 -11.26
N TRP A 63 4.57 -11.60 -10.13
CA TRP A 63 4.38 -11.03 -8.80
C TRP A 63 5.05 -9.67 -8.62
N MET A 64 6.33 -9.55 -9.00
CA MET A 64 7.10 -8.31 -8.82
C MET A 64 6.60 -7.18 -9.70
N ARG A 65 6.18 -7.51 -10.93
CA ARG A 65 5.64 -6.54 -11.87
C ARG A 65 4.33 -5.92 -11.35
N GLN A 66 3.45 -6.76 -10.81
CA GLN A 66 2.20 -6.33 -10.21
C GLN A 66 2.43 -5.40 -9.01
N MET A 67 3.25 -5.82 -8.05
CA MET A 67 3.54 -5.03 -6.85
C MET A 67 4.17 -3.69 -7.18
N ARG A 68 5.08 -3.66 -8.18
CA ARG A 68 5.73 -2.42 -8.61
C ARG A 68 4.77 -1.42 -9.21
N TRP A 69 4.03 -1.84 -10.24
CA TRP A 69 3.22 -0.91 -11.02
C TRP A 69 1.87 -0.60 -10.37
N PHE A 70 1.22 -1.59 -9.80
CA PHE A 70 -0.10 -1.40 -9.19
C PHE A 70 0.00 -1.19 -7.68
N GLY A 71 0.79 -1.99 -6.96
CA GLY A 71 0.94 -1.83 -5.52
C GLY A 71 1.53 -0.47 -5.15
N CYS A 72 2.77 -0.22 -5.54
CA CYS A 72 3.47 0.99 -5.14
C CYS A 72 2.82 2.28 -5.69
N TRP A 73 2.53 2.34 -6.99
CA TRP A 73 2.00 3.57 -7.59
C TRP A 73 0.57 3.89 -7.20
N PHE A 74 -0.30 2.90 -7.04
CA PHE A 74 -1.65 3.15 -6.51
C PHE A 74 -1.59 3.62 -5.06
N CYS A 75 -0.66 3.10 -4.25
CA CYS A 75 -0.44 3.62 -2.91
C CYS A 75 0.12 5.04 -2.91
N VAL A 76 1.01 5.42 -3.85
CA VAL A 76 1.46 6.81 -4.02
C VAL A 76 0.26 7.71 -4.32
N ILE A 77 -0.53 7.37 -5.33
CA ILE A 77 -1.68 8.18 -5.77
C ILE A 77 -2.71 8.28 -4.65
N GLY A 78 -3.13 7.15 -4.06
CA GLY A 78 -4.14 7.14 -3.00
C GLY A 78 -3.66 7.84 -1.73
N THR A 79 -2.38 7.74 -1.36
CA THR A 79 -1.83 8.45 -0.20
C THR A 79 -1.86 9.97 -0.39
N LEU A 80 -1.49 10.45 -1.57
CA LEU A 80 -1.54 11.87 -1.89
C LEU A 80 -2.99 12.34 -2.14
N GLY A 81 -3.83 11.50 -2.74
CA GLY A 81 -5.25 11.78 -2.96
C GLY A 81 -5.99 12.04 -1.67
N MET A 82 -5.82 11.19 -0.66
CA MET A 82 -6.42 11.38 0.68
C MET A 82 -6.07 12.73 1.30
N TYR A 83 -4.91 13.30 1.00
CA TYR A 83 -4.50 14.61 1.49
C TYR A 83 -5.02 15.75 0.61
N TYR A 84 -4.88 15.66 -0.71
CA TYR A 84 -5.16 16.77 -1.62
C TYR A 84 -6.64 16.90 -2.01
N ILE A 85 -7.40 15.82 -2.08
CA ILE A 85 -8.82 15.88 -2.46
C ILE A 85 -9.61 16.83 -1.56
N PRO A 86 -9.51 16.77 -0.22
CA PRO A 86 -10.22 17.72 0.64
C PRO A 86 -9.81 19.17 0.41
N GLN A 87 -8.54 19.43 0.06
CA GLN A 87 -8.04 20.78 -0.15
C GLN A 87 -8.57 21.42 -1.45
N PHE A 88 -8.64 20.64 -2.52
CA PHE A 88 -9.05 21.17 -3.84
C PHE A 88 -10.55 21.04 -4.10
N PHE A 89 -11.18 20.01 -3.58
CA PHE A 89 -12.58 19.68 -3.87
C PHE A 89 -13.49 19.74 -2.63
N GLY A 90 -12.95 20.14 -1.46
CA GLY A 90 -13.68 20.23 -0.21
C GLY A 90 -14.18 18.87 0.27
N ALA A 91 -15.30 18.86 0.99
CA ALA A 91 -15.92 17.66 1.57
C ALA A 91 -16.63 16.78 0.52
N ASN A 92 -15.94 16.40 -0.54
CA ASN A 92 -16.51 15.56 -1.60
C ASN A 92 -16.35 14.07 -1.26
N MET A 93 -17.41 13.47 -0.70
CA MET A 93 -17.43 12.06 -0.28
C MET A 93 -17.20 11.09 -1.45
N VAL A 94 -17.70 11.43 -2.65
CA VAL A 94 -17.56 10.56 -3.84
C VAL A 94 -16.11 10.46 -4.27
N LEU A 95 -15.40 11.59 -4.33
CA LEU A 95 -13.98 11.59 -4.68
C LEU A 95 -13.12 10.89 -3.62
N MET A 96 -13.45 11.07 -2.35
CA MET A 96 -12.75 10.36 -1.27
C MET A 96 -12.98 8.85 -1.33
N CYS A 97 -14.19 8.40 -1.65
CA CYS A 97 -14.46 6.97 -1.85
C CYS A 97 -13.76 6.44 -3.12
N ALA A 98 -13.69 7.22 -4.19
CA ALA A 98 -12.93 6.84 -5.39
C ALA A 98 -11.44 6.68 -5.10
N ASP A 99 -10.87 7.58 -4.31
CA ASP A 99 -9.48 7.47 -3.86
C ASP A 99 -9.26 6.28 -2.92
N ALA A 100 -10.23 5.98 -2.04
CA ALA A 100 -10.22 4.79 -1.20
C ALA A 100 -10.22 3.49 -2.04
N VAL A 101 -10.88 3.47 -3.22
CA VAL A 101 -10.77 2.35 -4.17
C VAL A 101 -9.33 2.23 -4.68
N VAL A 102 -8.73 3.32 -5.12
CA VAL A 102 -7.34 3.32 -5.62
C VAL A 102 -6.38 2.82 -4.54
N LEU A 103 -6.50 3.34 -3.32
CA LEU A 103 -5.67 2.93 -2.20
C LEU A 103 -5.89 1.46 -1.82
N GLY A 104 -7.15 1.00 -1.78
CA GLY A 104 -7.50 -0.39 -1.48
C GLY A 104 -6.96 -1.37 -2.51
N LEU A 105 -7.04 -1.02 -3.80
CA LEU A 105 -6.43 -1.80 -4.88
C LEU A 105 -4.90 -1.78 -4.79
N GLY A 106 -4.30 -0.66 -4.42
CA GLY A 106 -2.85 -0.57 -4.21
C GLY A 106 -2.37 -1.48 -3.08
N ILE A 107 -3.01 -1.42 -1.92
CA ILE A 107 -2.66 -2.24 -0.76
C ILE A 107 -2.85 -3.73 -1.08
N SER A 108 -3.95 -4.11 -1.71
CA SER A 108 -4.23 -5.51 -2.07
C SER A 108 -3.28 -6.07 -3.14
N ALA A 109 -2.67 -5.23 -3.97
CA ALA A 109 -1.70 -5.68 -4.98
C ALA A 109 -0.40 -6.25 -4.37
N PHE A 110 -0.18 -6.10 -3.07
CA PHE A 110 0.93 -6.73 -2.34
C PHE A 110 0.64 -8.16 -1.86
N VAL A 111 -0.53 -8.72 -2.14
CA VAL A 111 -0.87 -10.13 -1.81
C VAL A 111 0.21 -11.15 -2.16
N PRO A 112 0.92 -11.06 -3.32
CA PRO A 112 1.96 -12.04 -3.64
C PRO A 112 3.17 -12.05 -2.70
N MET A 113 3.31 -11.09 -1.81
CA MET A 113 4.40 -11.05 -0.82
C MET A 113 4.53 -12.35 -0.03
N GLY A 114 3.41 -12.94 0.37
CA GLY A 114 3.39 -14.23 1.09
C GLY A 114 4.04 -15.38 0.30
N ALA A 115 4.07 -15.30 -1.03
CA ALA A 115 4.73 -16.27 -1.90
C ALA A 115 6.17 -15.86 -2.24
N VAL A 116 6.44 -14.56 -2.38
CA VAL A 116 7.76 -14.03 -2.73
C VAL A 116 8.81 -14.37 -1.68
N PHE A 117 8.50 -14.19 -0.38
CA PHE A 117 9.48 -14.45 0.69
C PHE A 117 9.95 -15.91 0.74
N PRO A 118 9.05 -16.92 0.76
CA PRO A 118 9.46 -18.32 0.68
C PRO A 118 10.21 -18.68 -0.61
N ALA A 119 9.89 -17.98 -1.73
CA ALA A 119 10.56 -18.21 -3.00
C ALA A 119 12.00 -17.66 -3.01
N LEU A 120 12.26 -16.56 -2.30
CA LEU A 120 13.63 -15.99 -2.15
C LEU A 120 14.52 -16.80 -1.19
N ALA A 121 13.94 -17.52 -0.24
CA ALA A 121 14.66 -18.29 0.76
C ALA A 121 14.15 -19.74 0.81
N SER A 122 14.30 -20.46 -0.30
CA SER A 122 13.75 -21.81 -0.51
C SER A 122 14.21 -22.84 0.54
N GLU A 123 15.45 -22.69 1.06
CA GLU A 123 16.01 -23.56 2.11
C GLU A 123 15.50 -23.23 3.51
N HIS A 124 15.14 -21.96 3.77
CA HIS A 124 14.72 -21.47 5.09
C HIS A 124 13.38 -20.75 5.06
N LYS A 125 12.37 -21.36 4.42
CA LYS A 125 11.03 -20.77 4.22
C LYS A 125 10.37 -20.27 5.51
N GLY A 126 10.49 -21.03 6.61
CA GLY A 126 9.95 -20.63 7.91
C GLY A 126 10.59 -19.36 8.46
N ALA A 127 11.92 -19.25 8.38
CA ALA A 127 12.65 -18.07 8.81
C ALA A 127 12.30 -16.84 7.96
N ALA A 128 12.13 -17.00 6.64
CA ALA A 128 11.72 -15.94 5.73
C ALA A 128 10.31 -15.40 6.06
N ILE A 129 9.35 -16.28 6.32
CA ILE A 129 8.00 -15.90 6.73
C ILE A 129 8.03 -15.23 8.11
N SER A 130 8.83 -15.75 9.05
CA SER A 130 8.96 -15.14 10.39
C SER A 130 9.57 -13.75 10.32
N ALA A 131 10.60 -13.54 9.49
CA ALA A 131 11.18 -12.22 9.25
C ALA A 131 10.17 -11.25 8.63
N HIS A 132 9.36 -11.70 7.67
CA HIS A 132 8.28 -10.91 7.10
C HIS A 132 7.25 -10.50 8.16
N ASN A 133 6.78 -11.45 8.98
CA ASN A 133 5.81 -11.19 10.03
C ASN A 133 6.37 -10.24 11.10
N LEU A 134 7.65 -10.39 11.47
CA LEU A 134 8.31 -9.48 12.40
C LEU A 134 8.37 -8.06 11.83
N ALA A 135 8.77 -7.90 10.58
CA ALA A 135 8.86 -6.62 9.92
C ALA A 135 7.46 -5.97 9.80
N SER A 136 6.43 -6.76 9.43
CA SER A 136 5.04 -6.29 9.41
C SER A 136 4.56 -5.84 10.80
N GLY A 137 4.86 -6.59 11.84
CA GLY A 137 4.57 -6.20 13.23
C GLY A 137 5.28 -4.92 13.65
N LEU A 138 6.56 -4.76 13.29
CA LEU A 138 7.31 -3.53 13.54
C LEU A 138 6.69 -2.33 12.82
N THR A 139 6.23 -2.49 11.60
CA THR A 139 5.58 -1.40 10.84
C THR A 139 4.25 -0.99 11.47
N THR A 140 3.53 -1.92 12.07
CA THR A 140 2.27 -1.61 12.83
C THR A 140 2.56 -0.66 13.98
N PHE A 141 3.72 -0.76 14.61
CA PHE A 141 4.14 0.13 15.69
C PHE A 141 4.81 1.41 15.16
N PHE A 142 5.80 1.27 14.27
CA PHE A 142 6.57 2.40 13.77
C PHE A 142 5.80 3.29 12.80
N GLY A 143 4.84 2.76 12.05
CA GLY A 143 4.01 3.56 11.15
C GLY A 143 3.32 4.73 11.88
N PRO A 144 2.45 4.46 12.87
CA PRO A 144 1.83 5.52 13.66
C PRO A 144 2.82 6.39 14.43
N LEU A 145 3.91 5.80 14.97
CA LEU A 145 4.92 6.55 15.70
C LEU A 145 5.62 7.59 14.81
N ILE A 146 6.09 7.16 13.64
CA ILE A 146 6.72 8.06 12.65
C ILE A 146 5.73 9.15 12.23
N ALA A 147 4.49 8.78 11.95
CA ALA A 147 3.45 9.74 11.58
C ALA A 147 3.24 10.80 12.68
N THR A 148 3.14 10.37 13.94
CA THR A 148 2.92 11.28 15.07
C THR A 148 4.10 12.23 15.28
N VAL A 149 5.34 11.74 15.14
CA VAL A 149 6.55 12.57 15.25
C VAL A 149 6.65 13.55 14.08
N LEU A 150 6.41 13.09 12.86
CA LEU A 150 6.51 13.92 11.66
C LEU A 150 5.42 14.98 11.59
N ILE A 151 4.22 14.73 12.12
CA ILE A 151 3.13 15.71 12.14
C ILE A 151 3.53 17.00 12.85
N SER A 152 4.28 16.91 13.94
CA SER A 152 4.72 18.06 14.71
C SER A 152 5.77 18.91 13.98
N THR A 153 6.50 18.33 13.04
CA THR A 153 7.62 18.98 12.34
C THR A 153 7.25 19.41 10.92
N ILE A 154 6.58 18.56 10.15
CA ILE A 154 6.28 18.79 8.72
C ILE A 154 4.78 18.76 8.40
N GLY A 155 3.92 18.62 9.43
CA GLY A 155 2.47 18.60 9.28
C GLY A 155 1.92 17.36 8.56
N PHE A 156 0.59 17.33 8.38
CA PHE A 156 -0.10 16.20 7.73
C PHE A 156 0.35 15.95 6.29
N GLY A 157 0.53 17.01 5.51
CA GLY A 157 1.00 16.91 4.13
C GLY A 157 2.39 16.30 4.04
N GLY A 158 3.30 16.70 4.93
CA GLY A 158 4.65 16.14 4.98
C GLY A 158 4.65 14.64 5.30
N VAL A 159 3.74 14.16 6.17
CA VAL A 159 3.58 12.72 6.44
C VAL A 159 3.09 11.98 5.20
N CYS A 160 2.07 12.50 4.50
CA CYS A 160 1.56 11.88 3.27
C CYS A 160 2.64 11.84 2.18
N TRP A 161 3.42 12.90 2.00
CA TRP A 161 4.56 12.91 1.09
C TRP A 161 5.65 11.91 1.50
N THR A 162 5.96 11.79 2.78
CA THR A 162 6.93 10.80 3.27
C THR A 162 6.49 9.39 2.91
N TYR A 163 5.24 9.04 3.13
CA TYR A 163 4.70 7.73 2.75
C TYR A 163 4.73 7.51 1.23
N ALA A 164 4.32 8.52 0.45
CA ALA A 164 4.36 8.44 -1.01
C ALA A 164 5.79 8.22 -1.54
N ILE A 165 6.78 8.92 -0.98
CA ILE A 165 8.19 8.75 -1.32
C ILE A 165 8.67 7.33 -0.94
N CYS A 166 8.29 6.82 0.23
CA CYS A 166 8.60 5.45 0.61
C CYS A 166 8.06 4.43 -0.39
N TYR A 167 6.82 4.59 -0.86
CA TYR A 167 6.26 3.72 -1.90
C TYR A 167 7.00 3.86 -3.24
N ALA A 168 7.36 5.07 -3.64
CA ALA A 168 8.14 5.29 -4.86
C ALA A 168 9.53 4.62 -4.77
N ILE A 169 10.22 4.75 -3.63
CA ILE A 169 11.49 4.05 -3.38
C ILE A 169 11.26 2.54 -3.39
N GLY A 170 10.18 2.05 -2.77
CA GLY A 170 9.80 0.64 -2.80
C GLY A 170 9.64 0.12 -4.24
N SER A 171 9.03 0.89 -5.12
CA SER A 171 8.92 0.56 -6.55
C SER A 171 10.30 0.38 -7.19
N LEU A 172 11.26 1.26 -6.90
CA LEU A 172 12.63 1.15 -7.41
C LEU A 172 13.37 -0.08 -6.84
N VAL A 173 13.23 -0.35 -5.54
CA VAL A 173 13.83 -1.51 -4.90
C VAL A 173 13.34 -2.83 -5.51
N THR A 174 12.07 -2.91 -5.92
CA THR A 174 11.53 -4.10 -6.58
C THR A 174 12.17 -4.40 -7.94
N LEU A 175 12.91 -3.45 -8.56
CA LEU A 175 13.65 -3.70 -9.79
C LEU A 175 14.82 -4.68 -9.59
N GLY A 176 15.42 -4.67 -8.39
CA GLY A 176 16.54 -5.55 -8.05
C GLY A 176 16.13 -6.90 -7.45
N ILE A 177 14.83 -7.16 -7.27
CA ILE A 177 14.34 -8.40 -6.64
C ILE A 177 13.78 -9.33 -7.72
N HIS A 178 14.36 -10.52 -7.84
CA HIS A 178 14.01 -11.54 -8.84
C HIS A 178 13.69 -12.88 -8.12
N PRO A 179 12.49 -13.04 -7.55
CA PRO A 179 12.08 -14.32 -6.95
C PRO A 179 11.83 -15.34 -8.04
N HIS A 180 12.18 -16.60 -7.77
CA HIS A 180 11.81 -17.69 -8.66
C HIS A 180 10.29 -17.92 -8.59
N GLN A 181 9.58 -17.50 -9.63
CA GLN A 181 8.13 -17.70 -9.76
C GLN A 181 7.86 -18.86 -10.70
N PRO A 182 7.06 -19.89 -10.30
CA PRO A 182 6.73 -21.00 -11.18
C PRO A 182 6.08 -20.51 -12.49
N GLY A 183 6.63 -20.96 -13.63
CA GLY A 183 6.15 -20.56 -14.97
C GLY A 183 6.74 -19.26 -15.52
N PHE A 184 7.72 -18.68 -14.84
CA PHE A 184 8.46 -17.50 -15.29
C PHE A 184 9.97 -17.79 -15.28
N ASP A 185 10.71 -17.14 -16.20
CA ASP A 185 12.17 -17.17 -16.22
C ASP A 185 12.78 -16.27 -15.14
N ASP A 186 14.10 -16.32 -14.97
CA ASP A 186 14.82 -15.48 -13.99
C ASP A 186 14.74 -13.98 -14.29
N ARG A 187 14.27 -13.60 -15.48
CA ARG A 187 14.02 -12.22 -15.89
C ARG A 187 12.56 -11.79 -15.71
N GLY A 188 11.70 -12.68 -15.20
CA GLY A 188 10.29 -12.42 -14.99
C GLY A 188 9.42 -12.46 -16.25
N HIS A 189 9.89 -13.11 -17.33
CA HIS A 189 9.09 -13.39 -18.52
C HIS A 189 8.40 -14.75 -18.38
N ARG A 190 7.18 -14.86 -18.89
CA ARG A 190 6.42 -16.11 -18.85
C ARG A 190 7.05 -17.14 -19.79
N ILE A 191 7.41 -18.31 -19.26
CA ILE A 191 7.93 -19.42 -20.05
C ILE A 191 6.79 -19.96 -20.91
N THR A 192 6.95 -19.87 -22.25
CA THR A 192 6.00 -20.43 -23.20
C THR A 192 6.15 -21.95 -23.27
N ALA A 193 5.07 -22.65 -23.63
CA ALA A 193 5.05 -24.12 -23.68
C ALA A 193 6.12 -24.73 -24.63
N ILE A 194 6.70 -23.94 -25.51
CA ILE A 194 7.74 -24.33 -26.47
C ILE A 194 9.12 -24.55 -25.79
N GLU A 195 9.36 -23.92 -24.64
CA GLU A 195 10.64 -24.01 -23.90
C GLU A 195 10.65 -25.10 -22.83
N ARG A 196 9.58 -25.91 -22.73
CA ARG A 196 9.46 -27.02 -21.77
C ARG A 196 9.92 -28.40 -22.30
N ASN A 197 10.36 -28.52 -23.54
CA ASN A 197 10.84 -29.78 -24.13
C ASN A 197 12.36 -29.82 -24.26
#